data_073f5d8ca13b3a7988f038cf168070b8
#
_entry.id   073f5d8ca13b3a7988f038cf168070b8
#
_cell.length_a   1.000
_cell.length_b   1.000
_cell.length_c   1.000
_cell.angle_alpha   90.00
_cell.angle_beta   90.00
_cell.angle_gamma   90.00
#
_symmetry.space_group_name_H-M   'P 1'
#
loop_
_entity.id
_entity.type
_entity.pdbx_description
1 polymer ?
#
loop_
_entity_poly.entity_id
_entity_poly.type
_entity_poly.pdbx_seq_one_letter_code
_entity_poly.pdbx_strand_id
1 'polypeptide(L)' 'MDVPFTSKEVITQIQKLHNQGNSLRKKEVKQLYPDLMRSALYYYPSWQHAIEESNAG' A
#
# COMPACT_ATOMS: atom_id res chain seq x y z
N MET A 1 12.69 13.34 -0.58
CA MET A 1 12.25 13.08 0.79
C MET A 1 12.01 11.60 0.98
N ASP A 2 12.53 11.06 2.06
CA ASP A 2 12.47 9.61 2.25
C ASP A 2 11.15 9.17 2.84
N VAL A 3 10.68 8.03 2.35
CA VAL A 3 9.51 7.37 2.91
C VAL A 3 9.94 6.02 3.47
N PRO A 4 9.17 5.45 4.45
CA PRO A 4 9.60 4.22 5.14
C PRO A 4 9.77 3.01 4.25
N PHE A 5 9.02 2.93 3.15
CA PHE A 5 9.10 1.79 2.24
C PHE A 5 9.50 2.22 0.84
N THR A 6 10.23 1.36 0.15
CA THR A 6 10.50 1.53 -1.29
C THR A 6 9.24 1.15 -2.07
N SER A 7 9.23 1.48 -3.38
CA SER A 7 8.09 1.10 -4.21
C SER A 7 7.89 -0.41 -4.23
N LYS A 8 8.98 -1.17 -4.28
CA LYS A 8 8.91 -2.63 -4.25
C LYS A 8 8.33 -3.13 -2.94
N GLU A 9 8.74 -2.51 -1.82
CA GLU A 9 8.23 -2.89 -0.51
C GLU A 9 6.75 -2.56 -0.37
N VAL A 10 6.31 -1.45 -0.96
CA VAL A 10 4.89 -1.10 -0.96
C VAL A 10 4.08 -2.21 -1.63
N ILE A 11 4.52 -2.64 -2.81
CA ILE A 11 3.85 -3.71 -3.55
C ILE A 11 3.82 -5.00 -2.73
N THR A 12 4.96 -5.37 -2.14
CA THR A 12 5.07 -6.57 -1.32
C THR A 12 4.12 -6.51 -0.12
N GLN A 13 4.05 -5.37 0.55
CA GLN A 13 3.17 -5.21 1.70
C GLN A 13 1.70 -5.31 1.31
N ILE A 14 1.32 -4.70 0.19
CA ILE A 14 -0.06 -4.79 -0.29
C ILE A 14 -0.42 -6.24 -0.60
N GLN A 15 0.46 -6.95 -1.31
CA GLN A 15 0.23 -8.35 -1.63
C GLN A 15 0.10 -9.20 -0.38
N LYS A 16 0.93 -8.94 0.61
CA LYS A 16 0.91 -9.66 1.87
C LYS A 16 -0.40 -9.46 2.62
N LEU A 17 -0.86 -8.21 2.70
CA LEU A 17 -2.14 -7.90 3.34
C LEU A 17 -3.29 -8.57 2.61
N HIS A 18 -3.27 -8.54 1.29
CA HIS A 18 -4.30 -9.19 0.48
C HIS A 18 -4.34 -10.69 0.74
N ASN A 19 -3.17 -11.33 0.74
CA ASN A 19 -3.07 -12.77 0.94
C ASN A 19 -3.49 -13.20 2.34
N GLN A 20 -3.35 -12.32 3.32
CA GLN A 20 -3.78 -12.59 4.69
C GLN A 20 -5.26 -12.35 4.90
N GLY A 21 -5.97 -11.90 3.86
CA GLY A 21 -7.39 -11.62 3.96
C GLY A 21 -7.71 -10.28 4.60
N ASN A 22 -6.71 -9.42 4.77
CA ASN A 22 -6.93 -8.10 5.35
C ASN A 22 -7.58 -7.15 4.35
N SER A 23 -8.34 -6.19 4.90
CA SER A 23 -8.95 -5.17 4.08
C SER A 23 -7.90 -4.26 3.45
N LEU A 24 -8.12 -3.89 2.18
CA LEU A 24 -7.26 -2.94 1.49
C LEU A 24 -7.93 -1.57 1.36
N ARG A 25 -8.93 -1.30 2.17
CA ARG A 25 -9.61 0.00 2.14
C ARG A 25 -8.65 1.08 2.60
N LYS A 26 -8.62 2.17 1.85
CA LYS A 26 -7.73 3.29 2.12
C LYS A 26 -7.82 3.75 3.58
N LYS A 27 -9.05 3.91 4.09
CA LYS A 27 -9.27 4.39 5.45
C LYS A 27 -8.65 3.46 6.49
N GLU A 28 -8.86 2.15 6.34
CA GLU A 28 -8.34 1.17 7.29
C GLU A 28 -6.83 1.06 7.22
N VAL A 29 -6.28 1.00 6.01
CA VAL A 29 -4.84 0.91 5.84
C VAL A 29 -4.16 2.17 6.38
N LYS A 30 -4.76 3.33 6.16
CA LYS A 30 -4.23 4.58 6.67
C LYS A 30 -4.17 4.59 8.18
N GLN A 31 -5.15 4.00 8.85
CA GLN A 31 -5.18 3.93 10.31
C GLN A 31 -4.22 2.90 10.87
N LEU A 32 -4.17 1.73 10.27
CA LEU A 32 -3.37 0.61 10.78
C LEU A 32 -1.92 0.66 10.31
N TYR A 33 -1.72 1.12 9.10
CA TYR A 33 -0.38 1.13 8.48
C TYR A 33 -0.14 2.49 7.81
N PRO A 34 -0.02 3.57 8.62
CA PRO A 34 0.15 4.91 8.05
C PRO A 34 1.42 5.06 7.22
N ASP A 35 2.49 4.36 7.62
CA ASP A 35 3.74 4.42 6.87
C ASP A 35 3.61 3.79 5.50
N LEU A 36 2.86 2.70 5.40
CA LEU A 36 2.60 2.06 4.12
C LEU A 36 1.79 2.98 3.21
N MET A 37 0.75 3.60 3.76
CA MET A 37 -0.08 4.52 2.98
C MET A 37 0.73 5.70 2.48
N ARG A 38 1.56 6.28 3.32
CA ARG A 38 2.41 7.41 2.94
C ARG A 38 3.35 7.02 1.79
N SER A 39 4.00 5.87 1.92
CA SER A 39 4.94 5.41 0.90
C SER A 39 4.23 5.12 -0.42
N ALA A 40 3.07 4.49 -0.35
CA ALA A 40 2.28 4.19 -1.55
C ALA A 40 1.92 5.47 -2.29
N LEU A 41 1.46 6.49 -1.57
CA LEU A 41 1.07 7.75 -2.19
C LEU A 41 2.26 8.57 -2.68
N TYR A 42 3.46 8.26 -2.18
CA TYR A 42 4.68 8.87 -2.69
C TYR A 42 5.04 8.34 -4.08
N TYR A 43 4.89 7.03 -4.29
CA TYR A 43 5.29 6.39 -5.55
C TYR A 43 4.16 6.30 -6.57
N TYR A 44 2.91 6.33 -6.13
CA TYR A 44 1.76 6.14 -7.01
C TYR A 44 0.80 7.31 -6.87
N PRO A 45 0.06 7.64 -7.95
CA PRO A 45 -0.86 8.79 -7.91
C PRO A 45 -2.05 8.61 -6.96
N SER A 46 -2.38 7.36 -6.62
CA SER A 46 -3.48 7.08 -5.71
C SER A 46 -3.29 5.72 -5.06
N TRP A 47 -3.99 5.47 -3.96
CA TRP A 47 -3.96 4.18 -3.30
C TRP A 47 -4.50 3.07 -4.22
N GLN A 48 -5.57 3.37 -4.95
CA GLN A 48 -6.15 2.42 -5.90
C GLN A 48 -5.11 2.02 -6.95
N HIS A 49 -4.35 2.97 -7.43
CA HIS A 49 -3.30 2.69 -8.41
C HIS A 49 -2.24 1.75 -7.84
N ALA A 50 -1.86 1.96 -6.59
CA ALA A 50 -0.89 1.09 -5.93
C ALA A 50 -1.42 -0.34 -5.82
N ILE A 51 -2.70 -0.50 -5.50
CA ILE A 51 -3.34 -1.81 -5.44
C ILE A 51 -3.31 -2.49 -6.80
N GLU A 52 -3.61 -1.76 -7.85
CA GLU A 52 -3.61 -2.31 -9.20
C GLU A 52 -2.22 -2.76 -9.62
N GLU A 53 -1.20 -1.98 -9.25
CA GLU A 53 0.18 -2.33 -9.56
C GLU A 53 0.65 -3.57 -8.81
N SER A 54 0.06 -3.84 -7.65
CA SER A 54 0.39 -5.02 -6.86
C SER A 54 -0.39 -6.25 -7.31
N ASN A 55 -1.33 -6.09 -8.21
CA ASN A 55 -2.24 -7.15 -8.69
C ASN A 55 -3.09 -7.74 -7.58
N ALA A 56 -3.36 -6.95 -6.54
CA ALA A 56 -4.18 -7.40 -5.41
C ALA A 56 -5.65 -7.05 -5.59
N GLY A 57 -5.97 -6.27 -6.61
CA GLY A 57 -7.35 -5.85 -6.86
C GLY A 57 -8.11 -6.73 -7.82
#